data_d38f3fde31a3d9ceb1929707958fd6ae
#
_entry.id   d38f3fde31a3d9ceb1929707958fd6ae
#
_cell.length_a   1.000
_cell.length_b   1.000
_cell.length_c   1.000
_cell.angle_alpha   90.00
_cell.angle_beta   90.00
_cell.angle_gamma   90.00
#
_symmetry.space_group_name_H-M   'P 1'
#
loop_
_entity.id
_entity.type
_entity.pdbx_description
1 polymer ?
#
loop_
_entity_poly.entity_id
_entity_poly.type
_entity_poly.pdbx_seq_one_letter_code
_entity_poly.pdbx_strand_id
1 'polypeptide(L)'
;MGQNDAPVLNYFYRDLAPRRDSKFGTREGFGATLVAPSCHADIWTINLPNGEFDASENPLYTSDGVVTDADESIGWRYRAAGLSDRVHQLLGDSRLLKPGSIGAGCFDTVLVDGGHAPDVVSSDTDNAIRLLRSGGWLLWHDFTPDPDVLRRSAAARGVLHAFERNLTQWSEYLEAPVWIRPSNLCIARRR
;
A
#
# COMPACT_ATOMS: atom_id res chain seq x y z
N MET A 1 -2.01 -11.02 4.12
CA MET A 1 -3.06 -10.89 3.08
C MET A 1 -4.12 -11.94 3.38
N GLY A 2 -5.38 -11.54 3.49
CA GLY A 2 -6.50 -12.47 3.74
C GLY A 2 -6.74 -13.40 2.56
N GLN A 3 -7.47 -14.49 2.79
CA GLN A 3 -7.71 -15.52 1.75
C GLN A 3 -8.38 -14.97 0.47
N ASN A 4 -9.12 -13.86 0.58
CA ASN A 4 -9.87 -13.28 -0.53
C ASN A 4 -9.20 -12.04 -1.17
N ASP A 5 -8.10 -11.54 -0.60
CA ASP A 5 -7.48 -10.30 -1.07
C ASP A 5 -6.76 -10.50 -2.40
N ALA A 6 -6.00 -11.60 -2.53
CA ALA A 6 -5.24 -11.88 -3.74
C ALA A 6 -6.11 -12.06 -4.99
N PRO A 7 -7.21 -12.84 -4.98
CA PRO A 7 -8.10 -12.93 -6.12
C PRO A 7 -8.74 -11.58 -6.52
N VAL A 8 -9.12 -10.77 -5.54
CA VAL A 8 -9.72 -9.45 -5.78
C VAL A 8 -8.70 -8.50 -6.39
N LEU A 9 -7.48 -8.44 -5.85
CA LEU A 9 -6.39 -7.64 -6.42
C LEU A 9 -6.07 -8.07 -7.85
N ASN A 10 -5.92 -9.37 -8.11
CA ASN A 10 -5.67 -9.89 -9.45
C ASN A 10 -6.75 -9.47 -10.45
N TYR A 11 -8.02 -9.58 -10.05
CA TYR A 11 -9.13 -9.15 -10.89
C TYR A 11 -9.04 -7.65 -11.19
N PHE A 12 -8.82 -6.83 -10.15
CA PHE A 12 -8.71 -5.38 -10.25
C PHE A 12 -7.60 -4.95 -11.21
N TYR A 13 -6.38 -5.46 -10.99
CA TYR A 13 -5.24 -5.08 -11.81
C TYR A 13 -5.35 -5.56 -13.25
N ARG A 14 -5.98 -6.69 -13.48
CA ARG A 14 -6.25 -7.18 -14.84
C ARG A 14 -7.29 -6.33 -15.55
N ASP A 15 -8.35 -5.91 -14.85
CA ASP A 15 -9.43 -5.10 -15.41
C ASP A 15 -8.98 -3.64 -15.65
N LEU A 16 -8.30 -3.04 -14.69
CA LEU A 16 -7.79 -1.68 -14.79
C LEU A 16 -6.61 -1.54 -15.75
N ALA A 17 -5.83 -2.61 -15.93
CA ALA A 17 -4.62 -2.66 -16.74
C ALA A 17 -3.71 -1.41 -16.57
N PRO A 18 -3.31 -1.05 -15.33
CA PRO A 18 -2.53 0.15 -15.09
C PRO A 18 -1.18 0.07 -15.82
N ARG A 19 -0.64 1.22 -16.20
CA ARG A 19 0.71 1.37 -16.75
C ARG A 19 1.72 1.73 -15.66
N ARG A 20 1.28 2.45 -14.64
CA ARG A 20 2.10 2.83 -13.49
C ARG A 20 1.35 2.55 -12.21
N ASP A 21 1.96 1.73 -11.37
CA ASP A 21 1.46 1.34 -10.07
C ASP A 21 2.43 1.76 -8.97
N SER A 22 1.93 2.13 -7.81
CA SER A 22 2.75 2.35 -6.62
C SER A 22 2.21 1.57 -5.44
N LYS A 23 3.11 1.08 -4.60
CA LYS A 23 2.77 0.37 -3.39
C LYS A 23 3.57 0.87 -2.20
N PHE A 24 2.85 1.26 -1.16
CA PHE A 24 3.41 1.49 0.16
C PHE A 24 3.44 0.15 0.91
N GLY A 25 4.64 -0.27 1.34
CA GLY A 25 4.88 -1.58 1.94
C GLY A 25 5.27 -2.66 0.94
N THR A 26 6.57 -2.88 0.78
CA THR A 26 7.09 -3.96 -0.07
C THR A 26 7.07 -5.30 0.64
N ARG A 27 7.59 -5.33 1.88
CA ARG A 27 7.86 -6.55 2.63
C ARG A 27 8.60 -7.58 1.74
N GLU A 28 8.17 -8.82 1.68
CA GLU A 28 8.75 -9.86 0.80
C GLU A 28 8.52 -9.60 -0.71
N GLY A 29 7.68 -8.63 -1.08
CA GLY A 29 7.36 -8.34 -2.48
C GLY A 29 6.16 -9.12 -3.03
N PHE A 30 5.33 -9.72 -2.16
CA PHE A 30 4.17 -10.50 -2.59
C PHE A 30 3.20 -9.68 -3.43
N GLY A 31 2.87 -8.46 -3.01
CA GLY A 31 1.96 -7.59 -3.75
C GLY A 31 2.48 -7.26 -5.15
N ALA A 32 3.76 -6.92 -5.30
CA ALA A 32 4.36 -6.67 -6.61
C ALA A 32 4.35 -7.94 -7.49
N THR A 33 4.66 -9.11 -6.90
CA THR A 33 4.62 -10.39 -7.60
C THR A 33 3.21 -10.76 -8.05
N LEU A 34 2.19 -10.36 -7.29
CA LEU A 34 0.79 -10.60 -7.62
C LEU A 34 0.30 -9.69 -8.75
N VAL A 35 0.69 -8.42 -8.71
CA VAL A 35 0.24 -7.37 -9.65
C VAL A 35 0.90 -7.52 -11.01
N ALA A 36 2.22 -7.72 -11.04
CA ALA A 36 3.00 -7.72 -12.27
C ALA A 36 2.54 -8.70 -13.37
N PRO A 37 2.08 -9.93 -13.07
CA PRO A 37 1.50 -10.83 -14.07
C PRO A 37 0.12 -10.41 -14.56
N SER A 38 -0.61 -9.61 -13.78
CA SER A 38 -1.99 -9.20 -14.10
C SER A 38 -2.05 -7.99 -15.02
N CYS A 39 -0.97 -7.21 -15.11
CA CYS A 39 -0.87 -6.02 -15.96
C CYS A 39 0.58 -5.78 -16.39
N HIS A 40 0.79 -4.82 -17.32
CA HIS A 40 2.12 -4.41 -17.78
C HIS A 40 2.65 -3.16 -17.07
N ALA A 41 2.24 -2.92 -15.83
CA ALA A 41 2.67 -1.75 -15.07
C ALA A 41 4.16 -1.77 -14.72
N ASP A 42 4.78 -0.59 -14.73
CA ASP A 42 5.95 -0.30 -13.93
C ASP A 42 5.51 -0.07 -12.49
N ILE A 43 6.11 -0.75 -11.55
CA ILE A 43 5.68 -0.80 -10.15
C ILE A 43 6.73 -0.11 -9.28
N TRP A 44 6.35 0.96 -8.60
CA TRP A 44 7.15 1.58 -7.54
C TRP A 44 6.72 1.01 -6.19
N THR A 45 7.67 0.59 -5.38
CA THR A 45 7.34 0.09 -4.04
C THR A 45 8.31 0.66 -3.02
N ILE A 46 7.78 1.08 -1.86
CA ILE A 46 8.57 1.67 -0.78
C ILE A 46 8.48 0.82 0.48
N ASN A 47 9.62 0.63 1.13
CA ASN A 47 9.73 -0.05 2.42
C ASN A 47 10.78 0.61 3.30
N LEU A 48 10.58 0.56 4.61
CA LEU A 48 11.68 0.90 5.52
C LEU A 48 12.81 -0.11 5.34
N PRO A 49 14.07 0.33 5.32
CA PRO A 49 15.20 -0.57 5.45
C PRO A 49 15.14 -1.32 6.79
N ASN A 50 15.68 -2.53 6.83
CA ASN A 50 15.74 -3.29 8.08
C ASN A 50 16.64 -2.59 9.10
N GLY A 51 16.21 -2.58 10.36
CA GLY A 51 16.98 -2.00 11.47
C GLY A 51 16.85 -0.49 11.63
N GLU A 52 15.94 0.18 10.93
CA GLU A 52 15.64 1.58 11.21
C GLU A 52 14.73 1.75 12.42
N PHE A 53 15.03 2.79 13.18
CA PHE A 53 14.32 3.18 14.39
C PHE A 53 13.84 4.64 14.28
N ASP A 54 12.75 4.96 14.95
CA ASP A 54 12.33 6.35 15.12
C ASP A 54 13.24 7.11 16.10
N ALA A 55 13.02 8.43 16.26
CA ALA A 55 13.78 9.26 17.18
C ALA A 55 13.66 8.84 18.67
N SER A 56 12.75 7.93 19.00
CA SER A 56 12.52 7.38 20.34
C SER A 56 13.03 5.94 20.47
N GLU A 57 13.87 5.49 19.53
CA GLU A 57 14.44 4.14 19.47
C GLU A 57 13.38 3.01 19.34
N ASN A 58 12.16 3.34 18.96
CA ASN A 58 11.20 2.31 18.60
C ASN A 58 11.47 1.84 17.16
N PRO A 59 11.43 0.54 16.89
CA PRO A 59 11.55 0.06 15.52
C PRO A 59 10.44 0.70 14.68
N LEU A 60 10.81 1.44 13.64
CA LEU A 60 9.87 2.01 12.66
C LEU A 60 9.10 0.93 11.94
N TYR A 61 9.58 -0.28 12.05
CA TYR A 61 9.03 -1.47 11.50
C TYR A 61 8.34 -2.29 12.60
N THR A 62 7.06 -2.13 12.71
CA THR A 62 6.18 -3.00 13.51
C THR A 62 5.39 -3.87 12.57
N SER A 63 5.98 -4.86 11.97
CA SER A 63 5.20 -5.92 11.42
C SER A 63 5.26 -7.12 12.35
N ASP A 64 4.24 -7.89 12.30
CA ASP A 64 3.91 -9.12 12.99
C ASP A 64 5.05 -10.15 13.18
N GLY A 65 6.20 -9.72 13.68
CA GLY A 65 7.28 -10.58 14.18
C GLY A 65 8.20 -11.20 13.13
N VAL A 66 8.11 -10.85 11.87
CA VAL A 66 9.07 -11.30 10.85
C VAL A 66 10.07 -10.18 10.57
N VAL A 67 11.00 -10.01 11.47
CA VAL A 67 12.24 -9.26 11.19
C VAL A 67 13.10 -10.17 10.32
N THR A 68 13.24 -9.80 9.08
CA THR A 68 14.20 -10.43 8.19
C THR A 68 15.48 -9.61 8.24
N ASP A 69 16.57 -10.23 8.63
CA ASP A 69 17.82 -9.60 9.03
C ASP A 69 18.63 -8.89 7.92
N ALA A 70 18.11 -8.79 6.71
CA ALA A 70 18.82 -8.15 5.61
C ALA A 70 17.85 -7.43 4.66
N ASP A 71 18.27 -6.27 4.14
CA ASP A 71 17.56 -5.55 3.07
C ASP A 71 17.31 -6.43 1.84
N GLU A 72 18.13 -7.44 1.62
CA GLU A 72 17.98 -8.45 0.58
C GLU A 72 16.68 -9.24 0.67
N SER A 73 16.08 -9.35 1.84
CA SER A 73 14.81 -10.02 2.05
C SER A 73 13.62 -9.16 1.57
N ILE A 74 13.78 -7.84 1.56
CA ILE A 74 12.75 -6.93 1.05
C ILE A 74 12.61 -7.15 -0.45
N GLY A 75 11.44 -7.63 -0.88
CA GLY A 75 11.15 -7.85 -2.30
C GLY A 75 11.77 -9.11 -2.92
N TRP A 76 12.28 -10.06 -2.12
CA TRP A 76 12.90 -11.27 -2.66
C TRP A 76 11.99 -12.05 -3.62
N ARG A 77 10.66 -11.99 -3.42
CA ARG A 77 9.70 -12.72 -4.26
C ARG A 77 9.65 -12.19 -5.68
N TYR A 78 9.57 -10.87 -5.88
CA TYR A 78 9.54 -10.32 -7.23
C TYR A 78 10.89 -10.49 -7.93
N ARG A 79 12.02 -10.45 -7.18
CA ARG A 79 13.33 -10.75 -7.76
C ARG A 79 13.44 -12.21 -8.20
N ALA A 80 13.01 -13.14 -7.36
CA ALA A 80 12.98 -14.56 -7.70
C ALA A 80 12.04 -14.87 -8.89
N ALA A 81 11.01 -14.05 -9.08
CA ALA A 81 10.10 -14.15 -10.21
C ALA A 81 10.61 -13.45 -11.50
N GLY A 82 11.83 -12.89 -11.49
CA GLY A 82 12.41 -12.20 -12.65
C GLY A 82 11.74 -10.87 -13.00
N LEU A 83 11.16 -10.18 -12.01
CA LEU A 83 10.39 -8.94 -12.21
C LEU A 83 11.20 -7.67 -11.90
N SER A 84 12.50 -7.79 -11.66
CA SER A 84 13.36 -6.66 -11.24
C SER A 84 13.37 -5.50 -12.23
N ASP A 85 13.23 -5.76 -13.52
CA ASP A 85 13.21 -4.73 -14.55
C ASP A 85 11.94 -3.85 -14.52
N ARG A 86 10.91 -4.31 -13.83
CA ARG A 86 9.61 -3.64 -13.74
C ARG A 86 9.29 -3.12 -12.35
N VAL A 87 10.09 -3.50 -11.34
CA VAL A 87 9.85 -3.13 -9.94
C VAL A 87 10.94 -2.18 -9.48
N HIS A 88 10.57 -0.95 -9.18
CA HIS A 88 11.44 0.11 -8.68
C HIS A 88 11.35 0.14 -7.16
N GLN A 89 12.31 -0.50 -6.47
CA GLN A 89 12.36 -0.53 -5.01
C GLN A 89 12.92 0.77 -4.46
N LEU A 90 12.17 1.41 -3.57
CA LEU A 90 12.61 2.50 -2.74
C LEU A 90 12.77 2.00 -1.30
N LEU A 91 13.89 2.37 -0.67
CA LEU A 91 14.14 2.10 0.75
C LEU A 91 14.11 3.42 1.52
N GLY A 92 13.26 3.51 2.52
CA GLY A 92 13.09 4.71 3.35
C GLY A 92 11.72 4.78 4.03
N ASP A 93 11.60 5.74 4.91
CA ASP A 93 10.31 6.05 5.56
C ASP A 93 9.34 6.67 4.54
N SER A 94 8.23 6.01 4.31
CA SER A 94 7.20 6.47 3.37
C SER A 94 6.60 7.84 3.72
N ARG A 95 6.64 8.22 4.99
CA ARG A 95 6.20 9.55 5.46
C ARG A 95 7.08 10.68 4.92
N LEU A 96 8.34 10.37 4.59
CA LEU A 96 9.31 11.32 4.03
C LEU A 96 9.32 11.31 2.50
N LEU A 97 8.51 10.45 1.86
CA LEU A 97 8.41 10.40 0.41
C LEU A 97 7.98 11.75 -0.15
N LYS A 98 8.72 12.23 -1.14
CA LYS A 98 8.33 13.39 -1.94
C LYS A 98 7.69 12.91 -3.24
N PRO A 99 6.36 12.96 -3.41
CA PRO A 99 5.69 12.45 -4.60
C PRO A 99 6.28 12.96 -5.92
N GLY A 100 6.76 14.21 -5.94
CA GLY A 100 7.42 14.79 -7.12
C GLY A 100 8.69 14.06 -7.56
N SER A 101 9.38 13.34 -6.67
CA SER A 101 10.61 12.62 -7.02
C SER A 101 10.38 11.35 -7.82
N ILE A 102 9.17 10.80 -7.78
CA ILE A 102 8.81 9.57 -8.50
C ILE A 102 7.68 9.78 -9.53
N GLY A 103 7.12 10.99 -9.59
CA GLY A 103 6.11 11.36 -10.57
C GLY A 103 4.73 11.65 -9.97
N ALA A 104 4.58 12.81 -9.33
CA ALA A 104 3.28 13.28 -8.85
C ALA A 104 2.25 13.34 -9.98
N GLY A 105 1.03 12.87 -9.75
CA GLY A 105 -0.06 12.89 -10.72
C GLY A 105 0.09 11.94 -11.90
N CYS A 106 0.98 10.93 -11.82
CA CYS A 106 1.29 10.05 -12.95
C CYS A 106 0.89 8.58 -12.74
N PHE A 107 0.43 8.20 -11.56
CA PHE A 107 0.10 6.81 -11.26
C PHE A 107 -1.36 6.49 -11.55
N ASP A 108 -1.59 5.35 -12.18
CA ASP A 108 -2.93 4.83 -12.44
C ASP A 108 -3.55 4.21 -11.19
N THR A 109 -2.71 3.53 -10.41
CA THR A 109 -3.09 2.84 -9.18
C THR A 109 -2.06 3.09 -8.09
N VAL A 110 -2.53 3.18 -6.84
CA VAL A 110 -1.68 3.18 -5.64
C VAL A 110 -2.31 2.29 -4.59
N LEU A 111 -1.53 1.38 -4.01
CA LEU A 111 -1.94 0.52 -2.91
C LEU A 111 -1.23 0.95 -1.61
N VAL A 112 -2.00 1.32 -0.60
CA VAL A 112 -1.53 1.57 0.77
C VAL A 112 -1.64 0.26 1.56
N ASP A 113 -0.48 -0.35 1.85
CA ASP A 113 -0.33 -1.64 2.54
C ASP A 113 1.01 -1.67 3.31
N GLY A 114 1.39 -0.52 3.87
CA GLY A 114 2.61 -0.30 4.64
C GLY A 114 2.40 -0.46 6.14
N GLY A 115 2.93 0.47 6.92
CA GLY A 115 2.69 0.51 8.36
C GLY A 115 1.23 0.79 8.69
N HIS A 116 0.71 0.14 9.75
CA HIS A 116 -0.70 0.21 10.10
C HIS A 116 -1.01 1.21 11.24
N ALA A 117 -0.01 1.93 11.75
CA ALA A 117 -0.27 3.03 12.66
C ALA A 117 -1.10 4.12 11.97
N PRO A 118 -2.12 4.71 12.63
CA PRO A 118 -3.04 5.64 11.98
C PRO A 118 -2.36 6.84 11.30
N ASP A 119 -1.26 7.34 11.86
CA ASP A 119 -0.47 8.44 11.30
C ASP A 119 0.31 8.02 10.04
N VAL A 120 0.82 6.77 10.02
CA VAL A 120 1.49 6.22 8.83
C VAL A 120 0.48 6.03 7.71
N VAL A 121 -0.66 5.39 7.98
CA VAL A 121 -1.73 5.20 6.98
C VAL A 121 -2.22 6.55 6.45
N SER A 122 -2.34 7.56 7.33
CA SER A 122 -2.74 8.90 6.92
C SER A 122 -1.73 9.53 5.97
N SER A 123 -0.44 9.49 6.34
CA SER A 123 0.63 10.02 5.50
C SER A 123 0.77 9.30 4.16
N ASP A 124 0.68 7.97 4.17
CA ASP A 124 0.74 7.15 2.96
C ASP A 124 -0.45 7.45 2.04
N THR A 125 -1.64 7.65 2.61
CA THR A 125 -2.84 8.05 1.86
C THR A 125 -2.69 9.44 1.23
N ASP A 126 -2.19 10.42 1.97
CA ASP A 126 -1.94 11.77 1.46
C ASP A 126 -0.90 11.76 0.32
N ASN A 127 0.16 10.96 0.45
CA ASN A 127 1.14 10.76 -0.61
C ASN A 127 0.53 10.03 -1.80
N ALA A 128 -0.28 9.00 -1.59
CA ALA A 128 -0.98 8.28 -2.63
C ALA A 128 -1.91 9.18 -3.45
N ILE A 129 -2.68 10.06 -2.80
CA ILE A 129 -3.53 11.05 -3.47
C ILE A 129 -2.70 11.95 -4.38
N ARG A 130 -1.50 12.37 -3.95
CA ARG A 130 -0.60 13.22 -4.76
C ARG A 130 0.06 12.47 -5.90
N LEU A 131 0.31 11.18 -5.76
CA LEU A 131 0.87 10.33 -6.80
C LEU A 131 -0.13 10.01 -7.91
N LEU A 132 -1.38 9.78 -7.55
CA LEU A 132 -2.43 9.40 -8.49
C LEU A 132 -2.71 10.49 -9.53
N ARG A 133 -2.92 10.11 -10.77
CA ARG A 133 -3.57 10.98 -11.76
C ARG A 133 -5.06 11.12 -11.48
N SER A 134 -5.70 12.13 -12.05
CA SER A 134 -7.17 12.21 -12.04
C SER A 134 -7.78 10.96 -12.68
N GLY A 135 -8.80 10.40 -12.06
CA GLY A 135 -9.43 9.12 -12.44
C GLY A 135 -8.63 7.87 -12.08
N GLY A 136 -7.46 8.01 -11.43
CA GLY A 136 -6.69 6.89 -10.89
C GLY A 136 -7.33 6.26 -9.66
N TRP A 137 -6.86 5.10 -9.24
CA TRP A 137 -7.46 4.32 -8.17
C TRP A 137 -6.53 4.17 -6.97
N LEU A 138 -7.05 4.53 -5.80
CA LEU A 138 -6.43 4.28 -4.50
C LEU A 138 -7.04 3.02 -3.90
N LEU A 139 -6.17 2.15 -3.42
CA LEU A 139 -6.54 0.93 -2.72
C LEU A 139 -5.93 0.95 -1.32
N TRP A 140 -6.67 0.51 -0.32
CA TRP A 140 -6.16 0.28 1.04
C TRP A 140 -6.33 -1.19 1.39
N HIS A 141 -5.26 -1.79 1.90
CA HIS A 141 -5.29 -3.11 2.50
C HIS A 141 -5.63 -3.04 3.99
N ASP A 142 -5.96 -4.16 4.58
CA ASP A 142 -6.38 -4.31 5.98
C ASP A 142 -7.58 -3.44 6.41
N PHE A 143 -8.37 -2.97 5.43
CA PHE A 143 -9.60 -2.25 5.72
C PHE A 143 -10.76 -3.23 5.97
N THR A 144 -11.37 -3.12 7.13
CA THR A 144 -12.65 -3.79 7.42
C THR A 144 -13.37 -3.07 8.56
N PRO A 145 -14.67 -2.82 8.44
CA PRO A 145 -15.51 -2.38 9.55
C PRO A 145 -16.10 -3.55 10.37
N ASP A 146 -15.72 -4.80 10.07
CA ASP A 146 -16.24 -5.98 10.78
C ASP A 146 -15.76 -5.99 12.25
N PRO A 147 -16.67 -5.93 13.24
CA PRO A 147 -16.32 -5.89 14.67
C PRO A 147 -15.51 -7.10 15.13
N ASP A 148 -15.74 -8.28 14.55
CA ASP A 148 -15.02 -9.50 14.93
C ASP A 148 -13.57 -9.46 14.47
N VAL A 149 -13.31 -8.91 13.30
CA VAL A 149 -11.95 -8.68 12.80
C VAL A 149 -11.29 -7.55 13.58
N LEU A 150 -11.99 -6.45 13.82
CA LEU A 150 -11.45 -5.30 14.57
C LEU A 150 -11.03 -5.67 16.00
N ARG A 151 -11.74 -6.59 16.66
CA ARG A 151 -11.32 -7.06 17.99
C ARG A 151 -9.96 -7.78 17.97
N ARG A 152 -9.58 -8.42 16.86
CA ARG A 152 -8.41 -9.28 16.74
C ARG A 152 -7.26 -8.68 15.96
N SER A 153 -7.52 -7.75 15.04
CA SER A 153 -6.52 -7.14 14.17
C SER A 153 -6.20 -5.71 14.58
N ALA A 154 -4.96 -5.50 15.05
CA ALA A 154 -4.44 -4.16 15.29
C ALA A 154 -4.28 -3.38 13.98
N ALA A 155 -3.88 -4.05 12.90
CA ALA A 155 -3.76 -3.47 11.57
C ALA A 155 -5.10 -2.87 11.11
N ALA A 156 -6.17 -3.68 11.14
CA ALA A 156 -7.50 -3.20 10.73
C ALA A 156 -7.99 -2.02 11.58
N ARG A 157 -7.74 -2.04 12.90
CA ARG A 157 -8.08 -0.90 13.77
C ARG A 157 -7.32 0.38 13.37
N GLY A 158 -6.02 0.25 13.07
CA GLY A 158 -5.21 1.40 12.70
C GLY A 158 -5.65 2.01 11.37
N VAL A 159 -5.95 1.18 10.37
CA VAL A 159 -6.48 1.63 9.08
C VAL A 159 -7.84 2.32 9.27
N LEU A 160 -8.77 1.69 9.98
CA LEU A 160 -10.09 2.30 10.22
C LEU A 160 -9.97 3.63 10.97
N HIS A 161 -9.09 3.72 11.95
CA HIS A 161 -8.86 4.95 12.71
C HIS A 161 -8.29 6.10 11.84
N ALA A 162 -7.44 5.77 10.86
CA ALA A 162 -6.99 6.77 9.89
C ALA A 162 -8.16 7.29 9.04
N PHE A 163 -9.07 6.42 8.63
CA PHE A 163 -10.30 6.82 7.93
C PHE A 163 -11.18 7.73 8.78
N GLU A 164 -11.45 7.36 10.02
CA GLU A 164 -12.27 8.17 10.93
C GLU A 164 -11.73 9.61 11.09
N ARG A 165 -10.41 9.76 11.10
CA ARG A 165 -9.76 11.07 11.26
C ARG A 165 -9.76 11.92 9.98
N ASN A 166 -9.58 11.28 8.83
CA ASN A 166 -9.21 12.01 7.60
C ASN A 166 -10.23 11.90 6.47
N LEU A 167 -11.29 11.10 6.60
CA LEU A 167 -12.23 10.85 5.51
C LEU A 167 -12.83 12.15 4.93
N THR A 168 -13.15 13.12 5.79
CA THR A 168 -13.68 14.42 5.34
C THR A 168 -12.67 15.14 4.45
N GLN A 169 -11.41 15.22 4.85
CA GLN A 169 -10.34 15.82 4.06
C GLN A 169 -10.10 15.05 2.76
N TRP A 170 -10.04 13.72 2.82
CA TRP A 170 -9.81 12.90 1.63
C TRP A 170 -10.95 12.97 0.62
N SER A 171 -12.19 13.20 1.08
CA SER A 171 -13.36 13.36 0.20
C SER A 171 -13.30 14.59 -0.72
N GLU A 172 -12.39 15.54 -0.46
CA GLU A 172 -12.12 16.64 -1.38
C GLU A 172 -11.44 16.17 -2.67
N TYR A 173 -10.68 15.08 -2.58
CA TYR A 173 -9.84 14.54 -3.67
C TYR A 173 -10.31 13.19 -4.18
N LEU A 174 -11.07 12.45 -3.40
CA LEU A 174 -11.51 11.08 -3.69
C LEU A 174 -13.03 11.01 -3.81
N GLU A 175 -13.51 10.10 -4.63
CA GLU A 175 -14.89 9.62 -4.56
C GLU A 175 -15.10 8.83 -3.25
N ALA A 176 -16.35 8.49 -2.93
CA ALA A 176 -16.65 7.75 -1.71
C ALA A 176 -15.93 6.39 -1.70
N PRO A 177 -15.15 6.08 -0.66
CA PRO A 177 -14.50 4.78 -0.53
C PRO A 177 -15.50 3.63 -0.47
N VAL A 178 -15.18 2.52 -1.12
CA VAL A 178 -16.00 1.32 -1.19
C VAL A 178 -15.23 0.12 -0.64
N TRP A 179 -15.78 -0.54 0.36
CA TRP A 179 -15.24 -1.80 0.85
C TRP A 179 -15.63 -2.96 -0.06
N ILE A 180 -14.64 -3.72 -0.54
CA ILE A 180 -14.84 -4.86 -1.43
C ILE A 180 -14.99 -6.15 -0.62
N ARG A 181 -16.22 -6.54 -0.33
CA ARG A 181 -16.50 -7.77 0.41
C ARG A 181 -16.34 -9.02 -0.47
N PRO A 182 -15.84 -10.14 0.08
CA PRO A 182 -15.43 -10.38 1.47
C PRO A 182 -13.93 -10.14 1.72
N SER A 183 -13.25 -9.32 0.92
CA SER A 183 -11.83 -9.00 1.13
C SER A 183 -11.63 -7.92 2.20
N ASN A 184 -10.37 -7.71 2.59
CA ASN A 184 -9.95 -6.59 3.44
C ASN A 184 -9.46 -5.39 2.61
N LEU A 185 -10.06 -5.18 1.45
CA LEU A 185 -9.69 -4.10 0.55
C LEU A 185 -10.78 -3.03 0.52
N CYS A 186 -10.34 -1.79 0.61
CA CYS A 186 -11.15 -0.61 0.33
C CYS A 186 -10.58 0.10 -0.89
N ILE A 187 -11.43 0.69 -1.71
CA ILE A 187 -11.01 1.39 -2.93
C ILE A 187 -11.71 2.73 -3.04
N ALA A 188 -11.03 3.70 -3.64
CA ALA A 188 -11.64 4.96 -4.06
C ALA A 188 -11.00 5.44 -5.37
N ARG A 189 -11.76 6.20 -6.14
CA ARG A 189 -11.26 6.83 -7.37
C ARG A 189 -10.86 8.27 -7.07
N ARG A 190 -9.73 8.73 -7.62
CA ARG A 190 -9.34 10.13 -7.57
C ARG A 190 -10.22 10.96 -8.52
N ARG A 191 -10.74 12.06 -8.01
CA ARG A 191 -11.50 13.06 -8.79
C ARG A 191 -10.66 13.79 -9.82
#